data_17ac53c7827599d67a4cec508b67f0fe
#
_entry.id   17ac53c7827599d67a4cec508b67f0fe
#
_cell.length_a   1.000
_cell.length_b   1.000
_cell.length_c   1.000
_cell.angle_alpha   90.00
_cell.angle_beta   90.00
_cell.angle_gamma   90.00
#
_symmetry.space_group_name_H-M   'P 1'
#
loop_
_entity.id
_entity.type
_entity.pdbx_description
1 polymer ?
#
loop_
_entity_poly.entity_id
_entity_poly.type
_entity_poly.pdbx_seq_one_letter_code
_entity_poly.pdbx_strand_id
1 'polypeptide(L)'
;MLNFEKPIYKITDYIEGNSFGKFELEPLERGFGTTLGNALRRVMLSSMPGSAIVAFKVDGVMHEFTTIEGIVEDVTTIVLNLKSIVVKNNTDEVKKLTLSVNEEKTVTAADIVTDGDVEIINPDQVICTISKGGKLEMELLVANGRGYVPSNENKSFVEGQKVGYIPIDALYSPIERISYEVDSARVGQDASYDKLIMNVQTNGSIRPEEAMALAAKIIIEHLNIVTNLSEIADMTGIMNAKQEDSKLKKLETSIDDLDFSVRAYNCLKRAGVNTLGDLTEKSELEMMKIRNLGKKSLKEVMDKIKDMGLKFRDED
;
A
#
# COMPACT_ATOMS: atom_id res chain seq x y z
N MET A 1 -22.78 25.24 -4.46
CA MET A 1 -21.82 24.11 -4.49
C MET A 1 -20.94 24.27 -3.27
N LEU A 2 -20.83 23.25 -2.42
CA LEU A 2 -19.87 23.21 -1.34
C LEU A 2 -18.51 22.87 -2.00
N ASN A 3 -17.66 23.88 -2.16
CA ASN A 3 -16.29 23.67 -2.65
C ASN A 3 -15.42 23.43 -1.40
N PHE A 4 -14.89 22.23 -1.27
CA PHE A 4 -13.85 21.94 -0.30
C PHE A 4 -12.50 22.36 -0.89
N GLU A 5 -11.68 23.05 -0.10
CA GLU A 5 -10.29 23.29 -0.47
C GLU A 5 -9.54 21.95 -0.58
N LYS A 6 -8.73 21.80 -1.64
CA LYS A 6 -7.98 20.56 -1.86
C LYS A 6 -6.80 20.50 -0.91
N PRO A 7 -6.73 19.51 0.00
CA PRO A 7 -5.59 19.36 0.89
C PRO A 7 -4.30 19.09 0.11
N ILE A 8 -3.21 19.69 0.57
CA ILE A 8 -1.87 19.43 0.07
C ILE A 8 -1.15 18.53 1.08
N TYR A 9 -0.50 17.51 0.58
CA TYR A 9 0.31 16.59 1.34
C TYR A 9 1.77 17.00 1.28
N LYS A 10 2.43 17.04 2.44
CA LYS A 10 3.87 17.32 2.56
C LYS A 10 4.52 16.28 3.47
N ILE A 11 5.67 15.79 3.08
CA ILE A 11 6.56 14.99 3.93
C ILE A 11 7.57 15.98 4.49
N THR A 12 7.53 16.23 5.81
CA THR A 12 8.36 17.26 6.46
C THR A 12 9.61 16.72 7.10
N ASP A 13 9.59 15.43 7.47
CA ASP A 13 10.74 14.80 8.09
C ASP A 13 10.80 13.34 7.65
N TYR A 14 11.67 13.05 6.70
CA TYR A 14 11.91 11.72 6.18
C TYR A 14 13.42 11.52 6.06
N ILE A 15 13.93 10.54 6.79
CA ILE A 15 15.33 10.13 6.66
C ILE A 15 15.31 8.84 5.85
N GLU A 16 15.89 8.87 4.65
CA GLU A 16 16.01 7.73 3.77
C GLU A 16 16.71 6.57 4.53
N GLY A 17 16.08 5.41 4.58
CA GLY A 17 16.53 4.27 5.39
C GLY A 17 16.03 4.25 6.84
N ASN A 18 15.30 5.26 7.29
CA ASN A 18 14.65 5.26 8.60
C ASN A 18 13.20 4.76 8.49
N SER A 19 12.80 3.96 9.45
CA SER A 19 11.41 3.49 9.62
C SER A 19 10.47 4.58 10.17
N PHE A 20 10.85 5.85 10.11
CA PHE A 20 10.09 7.00 10.61
C PHE A 20 9.73 7.98 9.50
N GLY A 21 8.47 8.44 9.51
CA GLY A 21 8.00 9.51 8.62
C GLY A 21 7.05 10.46 9.33
N LYS A 22 7.23 11.76 9.10
CA LYS A 22 6.33 12.82 9.53
C LYS A 22 5.59 13.40 8.34
N PHE A 23 4.28 13.40 8.41
CA PHE A 23 3.38 13.77 7.33
C PHE A 23 2.48 14.92 7.77
N GLU A 24 2.34 15.92 6.91
CA GLU A 24 1.46 17.07 7.14
C GLU A 24 0.42 17.15 6.02
N LEU A 25 -0.85 17.23 6.39
CA LEU A 25 -1.98 17.42 5.49
C LEU A 25 -2.67 18.73 5.84
N GLU A 26 -2.67 19.67 4.92
CA GLU A 26 -3.31 20.99 5.05
C GLU A 26 -3.71 21.56 3.68
N PRO A 27 -4.74 22.42 3.58
CA PRO A 27 -5.73 22.70 4.61
C PRO A 27 -6.82 21.62 4.64
N LEU A 28 -7.34 21.32 5.82
CA LEU A 28 -8.49 20.45 6.01
C LEU A 28 -9.64 21.27 6.59
N GLU A 29 -10.88 20.93 6.23
CA GLU A 29 -12.05 21.52 6.86
C GLU A 29 -12.05 21.24 8.37
N ARG A 30 -12.58 22.17 9.15
CA ARG A 30 -12.63 22.08 10.61
C ARG A 30 -13.23 20.77 11.10
N GLY A 31 -12.50 20.05 11.93
CA GLY A 31 -12.85 18.73 12.48
C GLY A 31 -12.38 17.55 11.64
N PHE A 32 -12.03 17.74 10.36
CA PHE A 32 -11.50 16.67 9.52
C PHE A 32 -10.11 16.21 9.94
N GLY A 33 -9.30 17.07 10.53
CA GLY A 33 -8.00 16.70 11.09
C GLY A 33 -8.14 15.56 12.10
N THR A 34 -9.03 15.71 13.07
CA THR A 34 -9.29 14.67 14.08
C THR A 34 -9.93 13.43 13.48
N THR A 35 -10.89 13.59 12.56
CA THR A 35 -11.59 12.46 11.92
C THR A 35 -10.63 11.59 11.12
N LEU A 36 -9.85 12.20 10.24
CA LEU A 36 -8.88 11.48 9.40
C LEU A 36 -7.71 10.92 10.22
N GLY A 37 -7.16 11.72 11.14
CA GLY A 37 -6.04 11.31 11.98
C GLY A 37 -6.38 10.08 12.84
N ASN A 38 -7.56 10.08 13.48
CA ASN A 38 -8.03 8.94 14.27
C ASN A 38 -8.34 7.72 13.39
N ALA A 39 -8.99 7.90 12.24
CA ALA A 39 -9.31 6.80 11.33
C ALA A 39 -8.04 6.13 10.80
N LEU A 40 -7.09 6.91 10.28
CA LEU A 40 -5.80 6.41 9.80
C LEU A 40 -5.01 5.71 10.90
N ARG A 41 -4.88 6.35 12.08
CA ARG A 41 -4.19 5.74 13.21
C ARG A 41 -4.78 4.39 13.60
N ARG A 42 -6.10 4.28 13.69
CA ARG A 42 -6.77 3.03 14.06
C ARG A 42 -6.55 1.93 13.04
N VAL A 43 -6.71 2.24 11.76
CA VAL A 43 -6.50 1.27 10.66
C VAL A 43 -5.05 0.81 10.59
N MET A 44 -4.09 1.74 10.73
CA MET A 44 -2.67 1.40 10.72
C MET A 44 -2.27 0.48 11.86
N LEU A 45 -2.83 0.66 13.06
CA LEU A 45 -2.52 -0.22 14.21
C LEU A 45 -3.18 -1.58 14.15
N SER A 46 -4.36 -1.72 13.52
CA SER A 46 -5.17 -2.94 13.61
C SER A 46 -5.23 -3.76 12.33
N SER A 47 -5.07 -3.14 11.16
CA SER A 47 -5.49 -3.76 9.90
C SER A 47 -4.39 -3.87 8.86
N MET A 48 -3.18 -3.40 9.17
CA MET A 48 -2.05 -3.49 8.26
C MET A 48 -1.60 -4.95 8.11
N PRO A 49 -1.38 -5.42 6.88
CA PRO A 49 -0.79 -6.72 6.63
C PRO A 49 0.70 -6.69 6.96
N GLY A 50 1.22 -7.83 7.33
CA GLY A 50 2.64 -8.05 7.54
C GLY A 50 2.97 -9.53 7.60
N SER A 51 4.22 -9.84 7.92
CA SER A 51 4.72 -11.21 8.00
C SER A 51 5.31 -11.48 9.37
N ALA A 52 5.21 -12.71 9.85
CA ALA A 52 5.79 -13.11 11.14
C ALA A 52 6.18 -14.58 11.13
N ILE A 53 7.06 -14.96 12.05
CA ILE A 53 7.34 -16.35 12.37
C ILE A 53 6.16 -16.88 13.20
N VAL A 54 5.51 -17.95 12.74
CA VAL A 54 4.29 -18.53 13.33
C VAL A 54 4.53 -19.81 14.08
N ALA A 55 5.60 -20.52 13.74
CA ALA A 55 6.01 -21.75 14.42
C ALA A 55 7.50 -21.99 14.20
N PHE A 56 8.08 -22.76 15.10
CA PHE A 56 9.46 -23.26 14.98
C PHE A 56 9.54 -24.71 15.37
N LYS A 57 10.63 -25.35 14.95
CA LYS A 57 10.97 -26.72 15.32
C LYS A 57 12.47 -26.81 15.60
N VAL A 58 12.82 -27.45 16.71
CA VAL A 58 14.20 -27.81 17.07
C VAL A 58 14.22 -29.30 17.39
N ASP A 59 15.23 -30.02 16.94
CA ASP A 59 15.35 -31.43 17.20
C ASP A 59 15.52 -31.72 18.71
N GLY A 60 14.73 -32.64 19.23
CA GLY A 60 14.72 -33.00 20.64
C GLY A 60 13.87 -32.10 21.55
N VAL A 61 13.28 -31.02 21.01
CA VAL A 61 12.40 -30.09 21.75
C VAL A 61 10.94 -30.39 21.41
N MET A 62 10.14 -30.70 22.43
CA MET A 62 8.73 -31.04 22.28
C MET A 62 7.78 -29.96 22.82
N HIS A 63 8.28 -29.05 23.63
CA HIS A 63 7.51 -27.93 24.21
C HIS A 63 8.45 -26.77 24.59
N GLU A 64 7.91 -25.59 24.76
CA GLU A 64 8.65 -24.36 25.05
C GLU A 64 9.32 -24.29 26.44
N PHE A 65 8.89 -25.11 27.37
CA PHE A 65 9.40 -25.12 28.77
C PHE A 65 10.56 -26.08 28.95
N THR A 66 11.55 -26.05 28.09
CA THR A 66 12.73 -26.92 28.15
C THR A 66 13.99 -26.13 27.80
N THR A 67 15.13 -26.79 28.01
CA THR A 67 16.46 -26.28 27.62
C THR A 67 17.04 -27.15 26.52
N ILE A 68 17.94 -26.56 25.74
CA ILE A 68 18.66 -27.28 24.66
C ILE A 68 20.10 -27.42 25.10
N GLU A 69 20.63 -28.66 25.02
CA GLU A 69 22.00 -28.95 25.43
C GLU A 69 23.00 -28.17 24.58
N GLY A 70 23.92 -27.45 25.24
CA GLY A 70 24.92 -26.60 24.57
C GLY A 70 24.42 -25.22 24.15
N ILE A 71 23.21 -24.84 24.53
CA ILE A 71 22.68 -23.47 24.33
C ILE A 71 22.48 -22.81 25.70
N VAL A 72 22.82 -21.53 25.79
CA VAL A 72 22.78 -20.79 27.06
C VAL A 72 21.36 -20.42 27.44
N GLU A 73 20.57 -19.98 26.46
CA GLU A 73 19.18 -19.56 26.66
C GLU A 73 18.25 -20.76 26.69
N ASP A 74 17.18 -20.66 27.47
CA ASP A 74 16.06 -21.60 27.44
C ASP A 74 15.19 -21.37 26.17
N VAL A 75 14.36 -22.38 25.85
CA VAL A 75 13.50 -22.32 24.67
C VAL A 75 12.51 -21.13 24.75
N THR A 76 12.03 -20.78 25.95
CA THR A 76 11.13 -19.65 26.16
C THR A 76 11.80 -18.32 25.77
N THR A 77 13.06 -18.12 26.16
CA THR A 77 13.86 -16.96 25.76
C THR A 77 14.11 -16.94 24.26
N ILE A 78 14.42 -18.10 23.66
CA ILE A 78 14.57 -18.22 22.20
C ILE A 78 13.26 -17.81 21.50
N VAL A 79 12.10 -18.23 21.98
CA VAL A 79 10.79 -17.84 21.43
C VAL A 79 10.59 -16.31 21.49
N LEU A 80 10.95 -15.67 22.60
CA LEU A 80 10.86 -14.21 22.70
C LEU A 80 11.78 -13.52 21.70
N ASN A 81 12.98 -14.03 21.49
CA ASN A 81 13.93 -13.51 20.52
C ASN A 81 13.43 -13.72 19.07
N LEU A 82 12.86 -14.89 18.76
CA LEU A 82 12.25 -15.17 17.44
C LEU A 82 11.10 -14.22 17.12
N LYS A 83 10.26 -13.87 18.10
CA LYS A 83 9.18 -12.90 17.96
C LYS A 83 9.68 -11.48 17.64
N SER A 84 10.91 -11.17 17.99
CA SER A 84 11.56 -9.88 17.74
C SER A 84 12.20 -9.81 16.35
N ILE A 85 12.25 -10.92 15.60
CA ILE A 85 12.76 -10.93 14.23
C ILE A 85 11.70 -10.36 13.30
N VAL A 86 12.09 -9.33 12.56
CA VAL A 86 11.24 -8.71 11.53
C VAL A 86 11.50 -9.38 10.20
N VAL A 87 10.49 -10.04 9.67
CA VAL A 87 10.53 -10.72 8.38
C VAL A 87 9.56 -10.09 7.39
N LYS A 88 9.89 -10.15 6.11
CA LYS A 88 9.01 -9.76 5.01
C LYS A 88 8.91 -10.93 4.03
N ASN A 89 7.73 -11.50 3.92
CA ASN A 89 7.43 -12.56 2.95
C ASN A 89 6.69 -11.95 1.76
N ASN A 90 7.31 -12.03 0.59
CA ASN A 90 6.79 -11.44 -0.66
C ASN A 90 5.77 -12.36 -1.38
N THR A 91 5.45 -13.52 -0.80
CA THR A 91 4.49 -14.50 -1.35
C THR A 91 3.34 -14.72 -0.37
N ASP A 92 2.19 -15.18 -0.86
CA ASP A 92 1.05 -15.52 0.00
C ASP A 92 1.17 -16.92 0.64
N GLU A 93 2.21 -17.67 0.30
CA GLU A 93 2.44 -19.02 0.83
C GLU A 93 3.22 -19.00 2.14
N VAL A 94 2.97 -20.00 2.98
CA VAL A 94 3.78 -20.26 4.18
C VAL A 94 5.16 -20.71 3.74
N LYS A 95 6.20 -20.03 4.19
CA LYS A 95 7.59 -20.32 3.85
C LYS A 95 8.29 -21.02 5.01
N LYS A 96 9.14 -21.97 4.65
CA LYS A 96 9.99 -22.70 5.59
C LYS A 96 11.41 -22.19 5.49
N LEU A 97 11.94 -21.66 6.59
CA LEU A 97 13.33 -21.23 6.70
C LEU A 97 14.08 -22.22 7.58
N THR A 98 15.39 -22.30 7.41
CA THR A 98 16.26 -23.18 8.16
C THR A 98 17.41 -22.39 8.79
N LEU A 99 17.78 -22.81 10.01
CA LEU A 99 18.93 -22.30 10.73
C LEU A 99 19.77 -23.48 11.18
N SER A 100 21.03 -23.54 10.78
CA SER A 100 21.96 -24.61 11.16
C SER A 100 23.32 -24.02 11.54
N VAL A 101 23.65 -24.09 12.82
CA VAL A 101 24.91 -23.57 13.36
C VAL A 101 25.54 -24.61 14.27
N ASN A 102 26.79 -24.96 13.99
CA ASN A 102 27.55 -26.01 14.71
C ASN A 102 28.82 -25.47 15.38
N GLU A 103 28.92 -24.13 15.51
CA GLU A 103 30.08 -23.45 16.07
C GLU A 103 29.69 -22.68 17.33
N GLU A 104 30.67 -22.51 18.24
CA GLU A 104 30.50 -21.64 19.41
C GLU A 104 30.39 -20.19 18.96
N LYS A 105 29.18 -19.63 19.00
CA LYS A 105 28.95 -18.22 18.67
C LYS A 105 27.58 -17.72 19.16
N THR A 106 27.40 -16.42 19.17
CA THR A 106 26.08 -15.81 19.27
C THR A 106 25.39 -15.92 17.92
N VAL A 107 24.26 -16.63 17.88
CA VAL A 107 23.43 -16.83 16.70
C VAL A 107 22.52 -15.63 16.52
N THR A 108 22.50 -15.09 15.33
CA THR A 108 21.67 -13.93 14.97
C THR A 108 20.71 -14.29 13.85
N ALA A 109 19.77 -13.39 13.56
CA ALA A 109 18.83 -13.59 12.47
C ALA A 109 19.54 -13.66 11.08
N ALA A 110 20.76 -13.12 10.93
CA ALA A 110 21.59 -13.27 9.73
C ALA A 110 21.99 -14.72 9.42
N ASP A 111 21.97 -15.60 10.42
CA ASP A 111 22.31 -17.03 10.23
C ASP A 111 21.16 -17.87 9.67
N ILE A 112 19.96 -17.29 9.56
CA ILE A 112 18.80 -17.93 8.97
C ILE A 112 18.98 -17.98 7.45
N VAL A 113 18.85 -19.16 6.88
CA VAL A 113 18.88 -19.35 5.42
C VAL A 113 17.50 -19.05 4.86
N THR A 114 17.42 -18.05 4.01
CA THR A 114 16.21 -17.61 3.31
C THR A 114 16.20 -18.10 1.86
N ASP A 115 15.04 -18.24 1.26
CA ASP A 115 14.86 -18.74 -0.12
C ASP A 115 14.76 -17.62 -1.18
N GLY A 116 15.06 -16.37 -0.81
CA GLY A 116 14.93 -15.20 -1.69
C GLY A 116 13.52 -14.57 -1.75
N ASP A 117 12.48 -15.32 -1.38
CA ASP A 117 11.12 -14.80 -1.25
C ASP A 117 10.89 -14.15 0.12
N VAL A 118 11.71 -14.51 1.12
CA VAL A 118 11.65 -13.97 2.48
C VAL A 118 12.90 -13.13 2.75
N GLU A 119 12.70 -11.91 3.21
CA GLU A 119 13.74 -10.97 3.60
C GLU A 119 13.73 -10.77 5.12
N ILE A 120 14.90 -10.75 5.74
CA ILE A 120 15.07 -10.44 7.16
C ILE A 120 15.53 -8.98 7.26
N ILE A 121 14.72 -8.17 7.95
CA ILE A 121 14.93 -6.71 8.02
C ILE A 121 15.94 -6.34 9.11
N ASN A 122 15.97 -7.09 10.23
CA ASN A 122 16.87 -6.87 11.37
C ASN A 122 17.84 -8.05 11.58
N PRO A 123 18.83 -8.24 10.69
CA PRO A 123 19.75 -9.38 10.72
C PRO A 123 20.58 -9.48 11.99
N ASP A 124 20.80 -8.37 12.70
CA ASP A 124 21.58 -8.32 13.94
C ASP A 124 20.81 -8.81 15.19
N GLN A 125 19.51 -9.13 15.05
CA GLN A 125 18.69 -9.61 16.14
C GLN A 125 19.25 -10.94 16.66
N VAL A 126 19.63 -10.97 17.94
CA VAL A 126 20.16 -12.19 18.60
C VAL A 126 19.03 -13.17 18.82
N ILE A 127 19.30 -14.44 18.52
CA ILE A 127 18.40 -15.58 18.74
C ILE A 127 18.81 -16.34 20.00
N CYS A 128 20.05 -16.80 20.06
CA CYS A 128 20.63 -17.51 21.20
C CYS A 128 22.17 -17.51 21.13
N THR A 129 22.79 -18.06 22.18
CA THR A 129 24.25 -18.25 22.28
C THR A 129 24.57 -19.74 22.38
N ILE A 130 25.40 -20.22 21.46
CA ILE A 130 25.88 -21.61 21.45
C ILE A 130 27.20 -21.68 22.23
N SER A 131 27.22 -22.56 23.23
CA SER A 131 28.42 -22.88 24.01
C SER A 131 29.30 -23.89 23.30
N LYS A 132 30.53 -24.05 23.77
CA LYS A 132 31.51 -24.98 23.22
C LYS A 132 30.96 -26.40 23.08
N GLY A 133 30.95 -26.92 21.84
CA GLY A 133 30.42 -28.24 21.53
C GLY A 133 28.91 -28.32 21.36
N GLY A 134 28.20 -27.23 21.56
CA GLY A 134 26.76 -27.11 21.23
C GLY A 134 26.51 -27.02 19.73
N LYS A 135 25.29 -27.35 19.31
CA LYS A 135 24.79 -27.19 17.95
C LYS A 135 23.33 -26.78 17.99
N LEU A 136 22.90 -26.04 16.98
CA LEU A 136 21.50 -25.65 16.82
C LEU A 136 21.06 -25.97 15.39
N GLU A 137 20.05 -26.80 15.26
CA GLU A 137 19.32 -27.04 14.02
C GLU A 137 17.86 -26.68 14.23
N MET A 138 17.38 -25.64 13.54
CA MET A 138 16.04 -25.10 13.70
C MET A 138 15.36 -24.92 12.34
N GLU A 139 14.09 -25.24 12.28
CA GLU A 139 13.20 -24.92 11.17
C GLU A 139 12.20 -23.87 11.63
N LEU A 140 11.97 -22.84 10.83
CA LEU A 140 11.04 -21.75 11.11
C LEU A 140 9.94 -21.71 10.05
N LEU A 141 8.70 -21.48 10.43
CA LEU A 141 7.60 -21.22 9.51
C LEU A 141 7.25 -19.75 9.56
N VAL A 142 7.22 -19.12 8.39
CA VAL A 142 6.87 -17.71 8.19
C VAL A 142 5.57 -17.63 7.41
N ALA A 143 4.62 -16.84 7.90
CA ALA A 143 3.34 -16.62 7.24
C ALA A 143 2.98 -15.13 7.20
N ASN A 144 2.08 -14.78 6.28
CA ASN A 144 1.48 -13.45 6.20
C ASN A 144 0.17 -13.43 6.99
N GLY A 145 -0.11 -12.28 7.62
CA GLY A 145 -1.32 -12.11 8.40
C GLY A 145 -1.57 -10.65 8.75
N ARG A 146 -2.44 -10.41 9.75
CA ARG A 146 -2.80 -9.07 10.22
C ARG A 146 -2.94 -9.05 11.74
N GLY A 147 -2.50 -7.94 12.35
CA GLY A 147 -2.64 -7.71 13.77
C GLY A 147 -1.87 -8.73 14.62
N TYR A 148 -2.46 -9.18 15.72
CA TYR A 148 -1.89 -10.18 16.63
C TYR A 148 -2.71 -11.46 16.58
N VAL A 149 -2.02 -12.57 16.38
CA VAL A 149 -2.62 -13.91 16.35
C VAL A 149 -1.95 -14.77 17.43
N PRO A 150 -2.72 -15.29 18.41
CA PRO A 150 -2.17 -16.13 19.47
C PRO A 150 -1.77 -17.52 18.96
N SER A 151 -0.87 -18.18 19.67
CA SER A 151 -0.29 -19.48 19.29
C SER A 151 -1.32 -20.60 19.08
N ASN A 152 -2.44 -20.54 19.81
CA ASN A 152 -3.52 -21.53 19.66
C ASN A 152 -4.21 -21.47 18.30
N GLU A 153 -4.29 -20.29 17.66
CA GLU A 153 -4.82 -20.11 16.32
C GLU A 153 -3.79 -20.48 15.25
N ASN A 154 -2.50 -20.23 15.51
CA ASN A 154 -1.40 -20.62 14.64
C ASN A 154 -1.17 -22.14 14.54
N LYS A 155 -1.87 -22.95 15.34
CA LYS A 155 -1.86 -24.42 15.21
C LYS A 155 -2.28 -24.90 13.83
N SER A 156 -3.13 -24.17 13.14
CA SER A 156 -3.55 -24.50 11.78
C SER A 156 -2.39 -24.56 10.78
N PHE A 157 -1.32 -23.76 10.98
CA PHE A 157 -0.12 -23.81 10.15
C PHE A 157 0.75 -25.04 10.40
N VAL A 158 0.56 -25.69 11.57
CA VAL A 158 1.33 -26.86 11.99
C VAL A 158 0.56 -28.15 11.67
N GLU A 159 -0.77 -28.08 11.50
CA GLU A 159 -1.61 -29.20 11.10
C GLU A 159 -1.20 -29.70 9.70
N GLY A 160 -0.81 -30.97 9.61
CA GLY A 160 -0.29 -31.58 8.38
C GLY A 160 1.23 -31.44 8.17
N GLN A 161 1.93 -30.72 9.03
CA GLN A 161 3.39 -30.70 9.06
C GLN A 161 3.98 -31.91 9.80
N LYS A 162 5.30 -32.09 9.70
CA LYS A 162 6.01 -33.10 10.48
C LYS A 162 5.86 -32.83 11.99
N VAL A 163 5.74 -33.88 12.79
CA VAL A 163 5.66 -33.77 14.24
C VAL A 163 6.86 -32.99 14.80
N GLY A 164 6.62 -32.16 15.81
CA GLY A 164 7.65 -31.42 16.53
C GLY A 164 7.67 -29.92 16.29
N TYR A 165 6.77 -29.36 15.47
CA TYR A 165 6.61 -27.91 15.40
C TYR A 165 5.87 -27.35 16.61
N ILE A 166 6.38 -26.28 17.16
CA ILE A 166 5.81 -25.54 18.30
C ILE A 166 5.26 -24.22 17.73
N PRO A 167 3.93 -24.00 17.76
CA PRO A 167 3.34 -22.75 17.32
C PRO A 167 3.61 -21.65 18.34
N ILE A 168 3.89 -20.44 17.86
CA ILE A 168 4.11 -19.24 18.68
C ILE A 168 3.11 -18.15 18.30
N ASP A 169 2.91 -17.18 19.19
CA ASP A 169 2.11 -16.00 18.86
C ASP A 169 2.82 -15.18 17.78
N ALA A 170 2.06 -14.63 16.86
CA ALA A 170 2.55 -13.83 15.76
C ALA A 170 2.02 -12.40 15.84
N LEU A 171 2.92 -11.42 15.79
CA LEU A 171 2.59 -10.00 15.62
C LEU A 171 2.93 -9.60 14.19
N TYR A 172 1.90 -9.48 13.36
CA TYR A 172 2.06 -9.16 11.94
C TYR A 172 2.15 -7.66 11.66
N SER A 173 1.68 -6.81 12.61
CA SER A 173 1.63 -5.37 12.39
C SER A 173 3.04 -4.79 12.11
N PRO A 174 3.22 -4.13 10.94
CA PRO A 174 4.48 -3.45 10.64
C PRO A 174 4.62 -2.10 11.33
N ILE A 175 3.59 -1.64 12.05
CA ILE A 175 3.56 -0.33 12.70
C ILE A 175 3.95 -0.50 14.17
N GLU A 176 5.07 0.12 14.54
CA GLU A 176 5.53 0.15 15.93
C GLU A 176 4.85 1.27 16.72
N ARG A 177 4.78 2.46 16.11
CA ARG A 177 4.23 3.64 16.76
C ARG A 177 3.59 4.58 15.76
N ILE A 178 2.42 5.12 16.16
CA ILE A 178 1.76 6.18 15.39
C ILE A 178 1.11 7.18 16.35
N SER A 179 1.33 8.46 16.10
CA SER A 179 0.66 9.56 16.77
C SER A 179 0.18 10.59 15.75
N TYR A 180 -0.85 11.34 16.09
CA TYR A 180 -1.29 12.47 15.30
C TYR A 180 -1.59 13.67 16.20
N GLU A 181 -1.42 14.85 15.62
CA GLU A 181 -1.72 16.16 16.21
C GLU A 181 -2.53 16.96 15.20
N VAL A 182 -3.40 17.82 15.68
CA VAL A 182 -4.21 18.70 14.84
C VAL A 182 -3.94 20.14 15.25
N ASP A 183 -3.35 20.88 14.32
CA ASP A 183 -3.08 22.31 14.45
C ASP A 183 -4.07 23.12 13.59
N SER A 184 -4.08 24.45 13.79
CA SER A 184 -4.82 25.35 12.92
C SER A 184 -4.02 25.64 11.64
N ALA A 185 -4.70 25.62 10.50
CA ALA A 185 -4.18 26.07 9.22
C ALA A 185 -4.85 27.36 8.77
N ARG A 186 -4.18 28.12 7.90
CA ARG A 186 -4.71 29.36 7.36
C ARG A 186 -4.74 29.35 5.83
N VAL A 187 -5.89 29.70 5.28
CA VAL A 187 -6.06 29.91 3.83
C VAL A 187 -6.47 31.36 3.60
N GLY A 188 -5.57 32.15 3.05
CA GLY A 188 -5.78 33.59 2.88
C GLY A 188 -5.99 34.33 4.20
N GLN A 189 -7.21 34.84 4.43
CA GLN A 189 -7.58 35.51 5.69
C GLN A 189 -8.33 34.59 6.67
N ASP A 190 -8.73 33.40 6.25
CA ASP A 190 -9.45 32.44 7.08
C ASP A 190 -8.49 31.49 7.79
N ALA A 191 -8.59 31.42 9.12
CA ALA A 191 -7.77 30.57 10.00
C ALA A 191 -8.58 29.41 10.60
N SER A 192 -9.74 29.08 10.04
CA SER A 192 -10.66 28.05 10.56
C SER A 192 -10.38 26.64 10.06
N TYR A 193 -9.30 26.45 9.28
CA TYR A 193 -8.91 25.16 8.75
C TYR A 193 -8.05 24.36 9.73
N ASP A 194 -8.11 23.04 9.61
CA ASP A 194 -7.24 22.13 10.36
C ASP A 194 -5.98 21.79 9.54
N LYS A 195 -4.88 21.55 10.26
CA LYS A 195 -3.66 20.93 9.78
C LYS A 195 -3.46 19.62 10.54
N LEU A 196 -3.47 18.51 9.86
CA LEU A 196 -3.17 17.20 10.46
C LEU A 196 -1.69 16.88 10.31
N ILE A 197 -1.04 16.60 11.44
CA ILE A 197 0.35 16.16 11.53
C ILE A 197 0.34 14.73 12.01
N MET A 198 0.94 13.80 11.25
CA MET A 198 1.03 12.39 11.60
C MET A 198 2.50 11.97 11.70
N ASN A 199 2.85 11.34 12.81
CA ASN A 199 4.16 10.73 13.02
C ASN A 199 3.98 9.22 12.98
N VAL A 200 4.63 8.55 12.02
CA VAL A 200 4.51 7.12 11.76
C VAL A 200 5.88 6.48 11.89
N GLN A 201 5.99 5.47 12.73
CA GLN A 201 7.17 4.63 12.85
C GLN A 201 6.81 3.18 12.52
N THR A 202 7.57 2.59 11.60
CA THR A 202 7.43 1.20 11.17
C THR A 202 8.62 0.37 11.66
N ASN A 203 8.49 -0.94 11.59
CA ASN A 203 9.57 -1.87 11.89
C ASN A 203 10.58 -2.06 10.73
N GLY A 204 10.45 -1.28 9.64
CA GLY A 204 11.32 -1.35 8.47
C GLY A 204 10.83 -2.29 7.36
N SER A 205 9.86 -3.18 7.61
CA SER A 205 9.30 -4.07 6.56
C SER A 205 8.46 -3.34 5.52
N ILE A 206 7.93 -2.17 5.86
CA ILE A 206 7.20 -1.26 4.98
C ILE A 206 7.64 0.19 5.23
N ARG A 207 7.68 1.01 4.19
CA ARG A 207 7.99 2.43 4.33
C ARG A 207 6.79 3.18 4.91
N PRO A 208 7.03 4.23 5.75
CA PRO A 208 5.95 4.98 6.39
C PRO A 208 4.92 5.56 5.41
N GLU A 209 5.37 6.07 4.24
CA GLU A 209 4.48 6.59 3.19
C GLU A 209 3.61 5.49 2.55
N GLU A 210 4.17 4.30 2.33
CA GLU A 210 3.43 3.16 1.80
C GLU A 210 2.38 2.68 2.80
N ALA A 211 2.76 2.64 4.09
CA ALA A 211 1.86 2.27 5.17
C ALA A 211 0.66 3.24 5.26
N MET A 212 0.92 4.55 5.16
CA MET A 212 -0.14 5.55 5.15
C MET A 212 -1.05 5.43 3.93
N ALA A 213 -0.48 5.26 2.73
CA ALA A 213 -1.24 5.10 1.49
C ALA A 213 -2.13 3.83 1.54
N LEU A 214 -1.59 2.72 2.07
CA LEU A 214 -2.34 1.47 2.23
C LEU A 214 -3.48 1.62 3.23
N ALA A 215 -3.24 2.27 4.38
CA ALA A 215 -4.28 2.53 5.37
C ALA A 215 -5.41 3.39 4.78
N ALA A 216 -5.07 4.45 4.04
CA ALA A 216 -6.04 5.28 3.35
C ALA A 216 -6.86 4.47 2.32
N LYS A 217 -6.22 3.59 1.56
CA LYS A 217 -6.89 2.69 0.61
C LYS A 217 -7.88 1.76 1.30
N ILE A 218 -7.49 1.15 2.44
CA ILE A 218 -8.38 0.29 3.24
C ILE A 218 -9.63 1.07 3.68
N ILE A 219 -9.47 2.31 4.16
CA ILE A 219 -10.60 3.17 4.56
C ILE A 219 -11.51 3.46 3.37
N ILE A 220 -10.94 3.81 2.22
CA ILE A 220 -11.71 4.13 1.01
C ILE A 220 -12.52 2.91 0.55
N GLU A 221 -11.93 1.71 0.56
CA GLU A 221 -12.63 0.47 0.16
C GLU A 221 -13.82 0.19 1.08
N HIS A 222 -13.69 0.38 2.39
CA HIS A 222 -14.79 0.23 3.34
C HIS A 222 -15.88 1.30 3.15
N LEU A 223 -15.47 2.55 2.91
CA LEU A 223 -16.44 3.64 2.68
C LEU A 223 -17.17 3.49 1.35
N ASN A 224 -16.56 2.90 0.33
CA ASN A 224 -17.21 2.62 -0.95
C ASN A 224 -18.46 1.71 -0.80
N ILE A 225 -18.44 0.80 0.18
CA ILE A 225 -19.62 -0.04 0.48
C ILE A 225 -20.78 0.85 0.94
N VAL A 226 -20.50 1.88 1.73
CA VAL A 226 -21.51 2.83 2.23
C VAL A 226 -22.02 3.75 1.12
N THR A 227 -21.14 4.21 0.23
CA THR A 227 -21.54 5.08 -0.90
C THR A 227 -22.45 4.36 -1.89
N ASN A 228 -22.26 3.06 -2.10
CA ASN A 228 -23.09 2.25 -2.99
C ASN A 228 -24.52 1.97 -2.45
N LEU A 229 -24.78 2.29 -1.17
CA LEU A 229 -26.12 2.15 -0.59
C LEU A 229 -27.11 3.24 -1.03
N SER A 230 -26.66 4.29 -1.71
CA SER A 230 -27.48 5.43 -2.09
C SER A 230 -27.12 5.95 -3.48
N GLU A 231 -28.05 5.83 -4.43
CA GLU A 231 -27.97 6.51 -5.74
C GLU A 231 -27.90 8.06 -5.61
N ILE A 232 -28.16 8.58 -4.40
CA ILE A 232 -28.13 10.01 -4.08
C ILE A 232 -26.69 10.54 -4.02
N ALA A 233 -25.71 9.69 -3.74
CA ALA A 233 -24.29 10.10 -3.68
C ALA A 233 -23.75 10.57 -5.06
N ASP A 234 -24.29 10.00 -6.14
CA ASP A 234 -23.93 10.39 -7.52
C ASP A 234 -24.55 11.76 -7.93
N MET A 235 -25.60 12.19 -7.25
CA MET A 235 -26.29 13.47 -7.56
C MET A 235 -25.67 14.68 -6.85
N THR A 236 -24.85 14.52 -5.83
CA THR A 236 -24.41 15.64 -4.98
C THR A 236 -23.02 16.19 -5.26
N GLY A 237 -22.24 15.58 -6.15
CA GLY A 237 -20.97 16.14 -6.66
C GLY A 237 -20.05 16.78 -5.61
N ILE A 238 -19.94 16.16 -4.42
CA ILE A 238 -19.27 16.75 -3.25
C ILE A 238 -17.75 16.88 -3.41
N MET A 239 -17.16 16.14 -4.38
CA MET A 239 -15.74 16.20 -4.69
C MET A 239 -15.47 16.22 -6.21
N ASN A 240 -15.50 17.40 -6.80
CA ASN A 240 -15.29 17.59 -8.25
C ASN A 240 -13.81 17.73 -8.70
N ALA A 241 -12.83 17.24 -7.94
CA ALA A 241 -11.42 17.41 -8.33
C ALA A 241 -10.86 16.32 -9.28
N LYS A 242 -11.58 15.20 -9.50
CA LYS A 242 -11.08 14.11 -10.37
C LYS A 242 -11.56 14.17 -11.82
N GLN A 243 -12.60 14.94 -12.12
CA GLN A 243 -13.11 15.01 -13.50
C GLN A 243 -12.34 15.99 -14.39
N GLU A 244 -11.76 17.06 -13.85
CA GLU A 244 -10.99 18.01 -14.65
C GLU A 244 -9.63 17.45 -15.06
N ASP A 245 -8.89 16.81 -14.15
CA ASP A 245 -7.60 16.18 -14.48
C ASP A 245 -7.73 14.98 -15.44
N SER A 246 -8.83 14.24 -15.37
CA SER A 246 -9.08 13.14 -16.30
C SER A 246 -9.58 13.63 -17.68
N LYS A 247 -10.33 14.72 -17.72
CA LYS A 247 -10.74 15.35 -18.97
C LYS A 247 -9.56 16.06 -19.65
N LEU A 248 -8.74 16.78 -18.90
CA LEU A 248 -7.53 17.41 -19.42
C LEU A 248 -6.55 16.38 -19.99
N LYS A 249 -6.27 15.31 -19.27
CA LYS A 249 -5.43 14.21 -19.77
C LYS A 249 -6.01 13.51 -21.00
N LYS A 250 -7.34 13.36 -21.08
CA LYS A 250 -8.00 12.82 -22.27
C LYS A 250 -7.88 13.79 -23.45
N LEU A 251 -8.02 15.10 -23.24
CA LEU A 251 -7.88 16.11 -24.28
C LEU A 251 -6.46 16.22 -24.83
N GLU A 252 -5.44 15.94 -24.05
CA GLU A 252 -4.03 15.88 -24.46
C GLU A 252 -3.65 14.59 -25.22
N THR A 253 -4.56 13.59 -25.29
CA THR A 253 -4.30 12.34 -26.02
C THR A 253 -4.08 12.65 -27.52
N SER A 254 -2.98 12.13 -28.06
CA SER A 254 -2.66 12.29 -29.49
C SER A 254 -3.65 11.51 -30.36
N ILE A 255 -3.99 12.06 -31.52
CA ILE A 255 -4.79 11.33 -32.52
C ILE A 255 -4.07 10.10 -33.07
N ASP A 256 -2.75 9.99 -32.86
CA ASP A 256 -1.93 8.84 -33.23
C ASP A 256 -2.32 7.60 -32.40
N ASP A 257 -2.83 7.78 -31.17
CA ASP A 257 -3.20 6.73 -30.22
C ASP A 257 -4.68 6.30 -30.32
N LEU A 258 -5.45 6.88 -31.24
CA LEU A 258 -6.90 6.71 -31.30
C LEU A 258 -7.40 5.69 -32.32
N ASP A 259 -6.55 4.89 -32.93
CA ASP A 259 -6.91 3.84 -33.89
C ASP A 259 -7.87 4.29 -35.01
N PHE A 260 -7.67 5.49 -35.57
CA PHE A 260 -8.41 5.93 -36.72
C PHE A 260 -7.96 5.21 -37.99
N SER A 261 -8.87 5.06 -38.97
CA SER A 261 -8.45 4.59 -40.29
C SER A 261 -7.38 5.51 -40.86
N VAL A 262 -6.44 4.96 -41.62
CA VAL A 262 -5.32 5.69 -42.25
C VAL A 262 -5.81 6.91 -43.03
N ARG A 263 -7.00 6.82 -43.59
CA ARG A 263 -7.61 7.93 -44.37
C ARG A 263 -8.14 9.03 -43.46
N ALA A 264 -8.83 8.71 -42.37
CA ALA A 264 -9.31 9.68 -41.40
C ALA A 264 -8.12 10.38 -40.72
N TYR A 265 -7.16 9.61 -40.24
CA TYR A 265 -5.93 10.10 -39.62
C TYR A 265 -5.19 11.12 -40.53
N ASN A 266 -4.90 10.78 -41.81
CA ASN A 266 -4.18 11.67 -42.71
C ASN A 266 -4.96 12.97 -43.00
N CYS A 267 -6.28 12.93 -43.02
CA CYS A 267 -7.10 14.11 -43.20
C CYS A 267 -7.07 15.03 -41.98
N LEU A 268 -7.12 14.49 -40.79
CA LEU A 268 -7.04 15.22 -39.52
C LEU A 268 -5.65 15.88 -39.33
N LYS A 269 -4.57 15.13 -39.56
CA LYS A 269 -3.20 15.69 -39.52
C LYS A 269 -2.98 16.84 -40.48
N ARG A 270 -3.46 16.71 -41.71
CA ARG A 270 -3.40 17.78 -42.72
C ARG A 270 -4.24 19.02 -42.38
N ALA A 271 -5.30 18.83 -41.61
CA ALA A 271 -6.14 19.90 -41.08
C ALA A 271 -5.58 20.57 -39.81
N GLY A 272 -4.39 20.13 -39.33
CA GLY A 272 -3.72 20.70 -38.17
C GLY A 272 -4.31 20.20 -36.85
N VAL A 273 -5.05 19.10 -36.85
CA VAL A 273 -5.62 18.45 -35.66
C VAL A 273 -4.62 17.39 -35.19
N ASN A 274 -4.08 17.55 -33.99
CA ASN A 274 -3.06 16.64 -33.43
C ASN A 274 -3.50 15.96 -32.15
N THR A 275 -4.43 16.55 -31.41
CA THR A 275 -4.92 16.06 -30.13
C THR A 275 -6.44 15.89 -30.13
N LEU A 276 -6.94 15.17 -29.15
CA LEU A 276 -8.37 15.03 -28.91
C LEU A 276 -9.01 16.38 -28.54
N GLY A 277 -8.24 17.26 -27.89
CA GLY A 277 -8.61 18.65 -27.61
C GLY A 277 -8.91 19.45 -28.87
N ASP A 278 -8.00 19.38 -29.85
CA ASP A 278 -8.17 20.05 -31.14
C ASP A 278 -9.45 19.61 -31.90
N LEU A 279 -9.85 18.32 -31.67
CA LEU A 279 -11.08 17.78 -32.25
C LEU A 279 -12.34 18.32 -31.57
N THR A 280 -12.31 18.46 -30.23
CA THR A 280 -13.46 18.96 -29.47
C THR A 280 -13.66 20.48 -29.60
N GLU A 281 -12.63 21.22 -29.99
CA GLU A 281 -12.73 22.65 -30.27
C GLU A 281 -13.42 22.96 -31.60
N LYS A 282 -13.50 21.99 -32.52
CA LYS A 282 -14.16 22.17 -33.81
C LYS A 282 -15.64 21.83 -33.75
N SER A 283 -16.44 22.56 -34.56
CA SER A 283 -17.84 22.21 -34.76
C SER A 283 -18.00 21.11 -35.84
N GLU A 284 -19.16 20.43 -35.85
CA GLU A 284 -19.47 19.42 -36.87
C GLU A 284 -19.41 19.99 -38.28
N LEU A 285 -19.86 21.23 -38.49
CA LEU A 285 -19.77 21.93 -39.80
C LEU A 285 -18.33 22.26 -40.21
N GLU A 286 -17.46 22.58 -39.26
CA GLU A 286 -16.03 22.79 -39.51
C GLU A 286 -15.34 21.50 -39.92
N MET A 287 -15.70 20.38 -39.29
CA MET A 287 -15.19 19.07 -39.66
C MET A 287 -15.61 18.64 -41.05
N MET A 288 -16.85 18.97 -41.46
CA MET A 288 -17.34 18.71 -42.83
C MET A 288 -16.58 19.53 -43.93
N LYS A 289 -15.99 20.67 -43.58
CA LYS A 289 -15.20 21.51 -44.49
C LYS A 289 -13.77 21.01 -44.68
N ILE A 290 -13.32 20.02 -43.93
CA ILE A 290 -11.97 19.48 -44.07
C ILE A 290 -11.83 18.76 -45.42
N ARG A 291 -10.85 19.21 -46.21
CA ARG A 291 -10.60 18.70 -47.57
C ARG A 291 -10.28 17.21 -47.53
N ASN A 292 -11.03 16.40 -48.33
CA ASN A 292 -10.90 14.96 -48.45
C ASN A 292 -11.41 14.11 -47.25
N LEU A 293 -12.05 14.71 -46.24
CA LEU A 293 -12.73 14.00 -45.18
C LEU A 293 -14.12 13.60 -45.67
N GLY A 294 -14.29 12.32 -46.09
CA GLY A 294 -15.56 11.82 -46.61
C GLY A 294 -16.56 11.53 -45.47
N LYS A 295 -17.86 11.43 -45.81
CA LYS A 295 -18.96 11.16 -44.84
C LYS A 295 -18.70 9.90 -43.97
N LYS A 296 -18.04 8.89 -44.51
CA LYS A 296 -17.70 7.67 -43.74
C LYS A 296 -16.63 7.95 -42.69
N SER A 297 -15.56 8.68 -43.06
CA SER A 297 -14.49 9.03 -42.12
C SER A 297 -14.96 10.03 -41.05
N LEU A 298 -15.85 10.94 -41.41
CA LEU A 298 -16.47 11.87 -40.47
C LEU A 298 -17.31 11.09 -39.43
N LYS A 299 -18.13 10.13 -39.89
CA LYS A 299 -18.93 9.31 -38.98
C LYS A 299 -18.06 8.47 -38.04
N GLU A 300 -16.96 7.90 -38.53
CA GLU A 300 -15.97 7.18 -37.71
C GLU A 300 -15.40 8.08 -36.59
N VAL A 301 -15.03 9.31 -36.93
CA VAL A 301 -14.52 10.30 -35.94
C VAL A 301 -15.59 10.67 -34.92
N MET A 302 -16.83 10.90 -35.38
CA MET A 302 -17.97 11.21 -34.49
C MET A 302 -18.28 10.07 -33.51
N ASP A 303 -18.34 8.84 -34.02
CA ASP A 303 -18.63 7.65 -33.20
C ASP A 303 -17.52 7.48 -32.15
N LYS A 304 -16.24 7.63 -32.52
CA LYS A 304 -15.10 7.51 -31.61
C LYS A 304 -15.08 8.57 -30.50
N ILE A 305 -15.39 9.84 -30.84
CA ILE A 305 -15.51 10.94 -29.83
C ILE A 305 -16.65 10.64 -28.86
N LYS A 306 -17.76 10.13 -29.37
CA LYS A 306 -18.96 9.79 -28.58
C LYS A 306 -18.71 8.63 -27.63
N ASP A 307 -17.98 7.60 -28.09
CA ASP A 307 -17.55 6.46 -27.27
C ASP A 307 -16.63 6.88 -26.12
N MET A 308 -15.86 7.95 -26.32
CA MET A 308 -15.00 8.55 -25.27
C MET A 308 -15.75 9.51 -24.32
N GLY A 309 -17.08 9.68 -24.53
CA GLY A 309 -17.91 10.55 -23.70
C GLY A 309 -17.69 12.04 -23.95
N LEU A 310 -17.12 12.42 -25.10
CA LEU A 310 -16.87 13.79 -25.53
C LEU A 310 -17.86 14.23 -26.61
N LYS A 311 -17.96 15.54 -26.84
CA LYS A 311 -18.81 16.15 -27.88
C LYS A 311 -18.01 17.21 -28.62
N PHE A 312 -18.39 17.46 -29.88
CA PHE A 312 -17.94 18.62 -30.62
C PHE A 312 -18.50 19.91 -29.99
N ARG A 313 -17.89 21.04 -30.31
CA ARG A 313 -18.38 22.35 -29.90
C ARG A 313 -19.78 22.56 -30.49
N ASP A 314 -20.73 22.96 -29.61
CA ASP A 314 -22.06 23.34 -30.05
C ASP A 314 -21.97 24.60 -30.92
N GLU A 315 -22.82 24.68 -31.94
CA GLU A 315 -22.89 25.85 -32.82
C GLU A 315 -23.63 26.98 -32.09
N ASP A 316 -22.99 28.18 -32.03
CA ASP A 316 -23.66 29.42 -31.65
C ASP A 316 -24.49 29.99 -32.80
#